data_51b86156c44d96e6af73e379dddaa3f1
#
_entry.id   51b86156c44d96e6af73e379dddaa3f1
#
_cell.length_a   1.000
_cell.length_b   1.000
_cell.length_c   1.000
_cell.angle_alpha   90.00
_cell.angle_beta   90.00
_cell.angle_gamma   90.00
#
_symmetry.space_group_name_H-M   'P 1'
#
loop_
_entity.id
_entity.type
_entity.pdbx_description
1 polymer ?
#
loop_
_entity_poly.entity_id
_entity_poly.type
_entity_poly.pdbx_seq_one_letter_code
_entity_poly.pdbx_strand_id
1 'polypeptide(L)'
;LFRSVLNQPVVPALARQRGPGNVARLAALLETLPSVARLEGTAERRDDAEGICLTSSDHWFVTVGSEGDHFDYRDDQLANASVWDQAPAMRLDELVAQGKTVLEGALAPLVVLEPNEKLVAIRSFQEVRGVRNNSGALLAETIAVNVIEFARTVNDIPVLGHGSYVRLGFSPLGQLVSVDADWSRYKVLPAQRFTVATPQTMAVREGAIRAQFGVPASMVTSRFE
;
A
#
# COMPACT_ATOMS: atom_id res chain seq x y z
N LEU A 1 -4.43 -21.09 2.54
CA LEU A 1 -5.10 -20.22 3.52
C LEU A 1 -6.46 -19.69 3.03
N PHE A 2 -6.63 -19.44 1.72
CA PHE A 2 -7.88 -18.89 1.17
C PHE A 2 -9.01 -19.92 0.96
N ARG A 3 -8.74 -21.22 0.98
CA ARG A 3 -9.78 -22.25 0.82
C ARG A 3 -10.82 -22.27 1.95
N SER A 4 -10.44 -21.89 3.18
CA SER A 4 -11.37 -21.86 4.31
C SER A 4 -12.35 -20.68 4.28
N VAL A 5 -11.99 -19.59 3.62
CA VAL A 5 -12.82 -18.37 3.50
C VAL A 5 -13.96 -18.58 2.51
N LEU A 6 -13.73 -19.36 1.44
CA LEU A 6 -14.74 -19.65 0.41
C LEU A 6 -15.94 -20.47 0.94
N ASN A 7 -15.83 -21.03 2.13
CA ASN A 7 -16.93 -21.77 2.78
C ASN A 7 -17.87 -20.87 3.62
N GLN A 8 -17.56 -19.57 3.75
CA GLN A 8 -18.45 -18.63 4.42
C GLN A 8 -19.32 -17.88 3.39
N PRO A 9 -20.57 -18.32 3.16
CA PRO A 9 -21.40 -17.73 2.11
C PRO A 9 -21.85 -16.29 2.42
N VAL A 10 -21.64 -15.83 3.66
CA VAL A 10 -22.10 -14.52 4.12
C VAL A 10 -21.06 -13.84 4.97
N VAL A 11 -20.71 -12.61 4.63
CA VAL A 11 -19.78 -11.77 5.37
C VAL A 11 -20.46 -10.50 5.87
N PRO A 12 -20.07 -9.94 7.04
CA PRO A 12 -20.61 -8.68 7.51
C PRO A 12 -20.23 -7.53 6.58
N ALA A 13 -21.09 -6.53 6.46
CA ALA A 13 -20.76 -5.28 5.81
C ALA A 13 -19.78 -4.47 6.66
N LEU A 14 -18.88 -3.75 5.99
CA LEU A 14 -17.97 -2.81 6.62
C LEU A 14 -18.34 -1.39 6.22
N ALA A 15 -18.49 -0.51 7.20
CA ALA A 15 -18.66 0.92 6.98
C ALA A 15 -17.32 1.65 7.21
N ARG A 16 -16.86 2.38 6.22
CA ARG A 16 -15.67 3.24 6.32
C ARG A 16 -15.94 4.37 7.30
N GLN A 17 -15.02 4.58 8.24
CA GLN A 17 -15.07 5.69 9.20
C GLN A 17 -14.11 6.79 8.73
N ARG A 18 -14.65 7.98 8.54
CA ARG A 18 -13.90 9.20 8.17
C ARG A 18 -13.98 10.19 9.32
N GLY A 19 -13.02 11.10 9.41
CA GLY A 19 -13.11 12.19 10.37
C GLY A 19 -11.77 12.77 10.80
N PRO A 20 -11.81 13.95 11.47
CA PRO A 20 -10.63 14.73 11.82
C PRO A 20 -9.67 13.99 12.77
N GLY A 21 -10.17 13.05 13.57
CA GLY A 21 -9.31 12.23 14.44
C GLY A 21 -8.32 11.35 13.67
N ASN A 22 -8.64 10.97 12.44
CA ASN A 22 -7.70 10.24 11.59
C ASN A 22 -6.59 11.16 11.10
N VAL A 23 -6.90 12.38 10.72
CA VAL A 23 -5.91 13.38 10.30
C VAL A 23 -4.93 13.66 11.43
N ALA A 24 -5.41 13.93 12.65
CA ALA A 24 -4.56 14.19 13.81
C ALA A 24 -3.61 13.02 14.10
N ARG A 25 -4.10 11.78 13.96
CA ARG A 25 -3.29 10.56 14.13
C ARG A 25 -2.18 10.48 13.10
N LEU A 26 -2.48 10.73 11.82
CA LEU A 26 -1.47 10.69 10.77
C LEU A 26 -0.52 11.89 10.82
N ALA A 27 -1.01 13.06 11.25
CA ALA A 27 -0.16 14.23 11.45
C ALA A 27 0.94 13.99 12.48
N ALA A 28 0.70 13.15 13.50
CA ALA A 28 1.73 12.78 14.46
C ALA A 28 2.91 12.00 13.82
N LEU A 29 2.69 11.32 12.69
CA LEU A 29 3.78 10.68 11.95
C LEU A 29 4.76 11.68 11.34
N LEU A 30 4.31 12.90 11.05
CA LEU A 30 5.16 13.95 10.48
C LEU A 30 6.28 14.36 11.44
N GLU A 31 6.08 14.13 12.74
CA GLU A 31 7.10 14.40 13.77
C GLU A 31 8.12 13.26 13.90
N THR A 32 7.69 12.03 13.64
CA THR A 32 8.54 10.84 13.84
C THR A 32 9.20 10.35 12.55
N LEU A 33 8.56 10.54 11.40
CA LEU A 33 9.05 10.10 10.11
C LEU A 33 10.45 10.62 9.76
N PRO A 34 10.83 11.89 10.02
CA PRO A 34 12.17 12.38 9.73
C PRO A 34 13.28 11.54 10.35
N SER A 35 13.12 11.07 11.59
CA SER A 35 14.11 10.25 12.26
C SER A 35 14.16 8.82 11.69
N VAL A 36 13.01 8.27 11.26
CA VAL A 36 12.90 6.91 10.71
C VAL A 36 13.45 6.84 9.28
N ALA A 37 13.08 7.81 8.47
CA ALA A 37 13.50 7.90 7.08
C ALA A 37 14.88 8.57 6.94
N ARG A 38 15.48 9.07 8.04
CA ARG A 38 16.74 9.84 8.05
C ARG A 38 16.68 11.04 7.12
N LEU A 39 15.56 11.74 7.15
CA LEU A 39 15.34 12.93 6.33
C LEU A 39 16.22 14.08 6.81
N GLU A 40 16.92 14.70 5.91
CA GLU A 40 17.74 15.89 6.15
C GLU A 40 17.05 17.13 5.56
N GLY A 41 17.44 18.31 6.04
CA GLY A 41 16.95 19.58 5.52
C GLY A 41 15.71 20.12 6.22
N THR A 42 15.31 21.31 5.80
CA THR A 42 14.10 22.00 6.26
C THR A 42 12.94 21.67 5.34
N ALA A 43 11.79 21.35 5.94
CA ALA A 43 10.56 21.13 5.18
C ALA A 43 9.68 22.38 5.17
N GLU A 44 9.11 22.66 4.01
CA GLU A 44 7.99 23.60 3.90
C GLU A 44 6.68 22.86 4.15
N ARG A 45 5.86 23.38 5.05
CA ARG A 45 4.54 22.85 5.35
C ARG A 45 3.46 23.64 4.66
N ARG A 46 2.56 22.97 3.97
CA ARG A 46 1.34 23.53 3.41
C ARG A 46 0.13 22.75 3.90
N ASP A 47 -0.83 23.47 4.46
CA ASP A 47 -2.12 22.92 4.88
C ASP A 47 -3.19 23.52 3.96
N ASP A 48 -3.95 22.66 3.30
CA ASP A 48 -5.02 23.07 2.37
C ASP A 48 -6.23 22.13 2.45
N ALA A 49 -7.18 22.30 1.54
CA ALA A 49 -8.39 21.48 1.50
C ALA A 49 -8.13 19.99 1.18
N GLU A 50 -7.01 19.68 0.57
CA GLU A 50 -6.62 18.32 0.20
C GLU A 50 -5.90 17.60 1.35
N GLY A 51 -5.35 18.36 2.31
CA GLY A 51 -4.69 17.82 3.48
C GLY A 51 -3.45 18.60 3.91
N ILE A 52 -2.50 17.89 4.51
CA ILE A 52 -1.21 18.40 4.95
C ILE A 52 -0.14 17.90 4.02
N CYS A 53 0.67 18.78 3.47
CA CYS A 53 1.82 18.46 2.65
C CYS A 53 3.09 19.03 3.26
N LEU A 54 4.13 18.21 3.39
CA LEU A 54 5.49 18.63 3.68
C LEU A 54 6.35 18.37 2.45
N THR A 55 7.10 19.36 2.01
CA THR A 55 8.06 19.22 0.92
C THR A 55 9.42 19.75 1.36
N SER A 56 10.48 19.07 0.93
CA SER A 56 11.85 19.51 1.11
C SER A 56 12.46 19.90 -0.23
N SER A 57 13.37 20.89 -0.21
CA SER A 57 14.27 21.17 -1.33
C SER A 57 15.14 19.97 -1.69
N ASP A 58 15.31 19.02 -0.77
CA ASP A 58 16.20 17.87 -0.89
C ASP A 58 15.50 16.62 -1.43
N HIS A 59 14.41 16.79 -2.18
CA HIS A 59 13.78 15.75 -2.99
C HIS A 59 12.90 14.74 -2.27
N TRP A 60 12.45 15.03 -1.05
CA TRP A 60 11.42 14.22 -0.42
C TRP A 60 10.13 14.99 -0.17
N PHE A 61 9.04 14.28 -0.09
CA PHE A 61 7.74 14.84 0.28
C PHE A 61 6.96 13.88 1.16
N VAL A 62 6.03 14.43 1.93
CA VAL A 62 5.04 13.69 2.72
C VAL A 62 3.68 14.33 2.56
N THR A 63 2.64 13.56 2.31
CA THR A 63 1.27 14.04 2.29
C THR A 63 0.37 13.25 3.24
N VAL A 64 -0.55 13.97 3.88
CA VAL A 64 -1.63 13.39 4.70
C VAL A 64 -2.94 13.90 4.15
N GLY A 65 -3.77 13.01 3.62
CA GLY A 65 -5.06 13.37 3.05
C GLY A 65 -6.02 13.97 4.08
N SER A 66 -6.88 14.89 3.65
CA SER A 66 -7.82 15.64 4.50
C SER A 66 -8.80 14.77 5.28
N GLU A 67 -9.09 13.55 4.83
CA GLU A 67 -9.93 12.57 5.53
C GLU A 67 -9.14 11.67 6.50
N GLY A 68 -7.79 11.79 6.50
CA GLY A 68 -6.91 11.03 7.37
C GLY A 68 -6.88 9.53 7.07
N ASP A 69 -7.04 9.15 5.84
CA ASP A 69 -6.99 7.77 5.37
C ASP A 69 -5.94 7.54 4.29
N HIS A 70 -5.37 8.60 3.76
CA HIS A 70 -4.25 8.56 2.83
C HIS A 70 -3.01 9.15 3.47
N PHE A 71 -1.89 8.46 3.29
CA PHE A 71 -0.56 8.89 3.69
C PHE A 71 0.43 8.49 2.61
N ASP A 72 1.17 9.45 2.09
CA ASP A 72 2.20 9.22 1.09
C ASP A 72 3.50 9.87 1.53
N TYR A 73 4.59 9.12 1.43
CA TYR A 73 5.95 9.58 1.61
C TYR A 73 6.82 9.05 0.49
N ARG A 74 7.68 9.88 -0.05
CA ARG A 74 8.68 9.47 -1.02
C ARG A 74 9.94 10.32 -0.91
N ASP A 75 11.08 9.65 -1.01
CA ASP A 75 12.41 10.24 -1.17
C ASP A 75 12.95 9.88 -2.55
N ASP A 76 12.85 10.84 -3.48
CA ASP A 76 13.27 10.62 -4.86
C ASP A 76 14.80 10.63 -5.00
N GLN A 77 15.53 11.31 -4.14
CA GLN A 77 16.98 11.29 -4.15
C GLN A 77 17.49 9.90 -3.74
N LEU A 78 16.94 9.35 -2.68
CA LEU A 78 17.31 8.03 -2.20
C LEU A 78 16.89 6.93 -3.19
N ALA A 79 15.69 7.04 -3.77
CA ALA A 79 15.20 6.11 -4.80
C ALA A 79 16.09 6.10 -6.06
N ASN A 80 16.73 7.22 -6.38
CA ASN A 80 17.56 7.38 -7.58
C ASN A 80 19.07 7.37 -7.31
N ALA A 81 19.49 7.06 -6.10
CA ALA A 81 20.91 7.06 -5.75
C ALA A 81 21.69 6.00 -6.53
N SER A 82 22.79 6.41 -7.18
CA SER A 82 23.63 5.51 -7.97
C SER A 82 24.39 4.47 -7.14
N VAL A 83 24.49 4.68 -5.82
CA VAL A 83 25.13 3.72 -4.91
C VAL A 83 24.44 2.35 -4.88
N TRP A 84 23.19 2.26 -5.37
CA TRP A 84 22.43 1.01 -5.45
C TRP A 84 22.75 0.15 -6.67
N ASP A 85 23.51 0.65 -7.64
CA ASP A 85 23.69 0.02 -8.95
C ASP A 85 24.23 -1.41 -8.91
N GLN A 86 24.87 -1.81 -7.82
CA GLN A 86 25.43 -3.15 -7.63
C GLN A 86 24.83 -3.89 -6.42
N ALA A 87 23.86 -3.30 -5.75
CA ALA A 87 23.29 -3.93 -4.57
C ALA A 87 22.31 -5.07 -4.98
N PRO A 88 22.36 -6.22 -4.29
CA PRO A 88 21.44 -7.32 -4.56
C PRO A 88 20.01 -6.95 -4.17
N ALA A 89 19.03 -7.60 -4.81
CA ALA A 89 17.64 -7.52 -4.36
C ALA A 89 17.49 -8.04 -2.93
N MET A 90 16.65 -7.39 -2.15
CA MET A 90 16.25 -7.93 -0.86
C MET A 90 15.45 -9.22 -1.05
N ARG A 91 15.66 -10.20 -0.17
CA ARG A 91 14.85 -11.40 -0.15
C ARG A 91 13.44 -11.09 0.35
N LEU A 92 12.45 -11.86 -0.11
CA LEU A 92 11.05 -11.64 0.26
C LEU A 92 10.82 -11.74 1.77
N ASP A 93 11.42 -12.73 2.42
CA ASP A 93 11.29 -12.94 3.87
C ASP A 93 11.90 -11.78 4.69
N GLU A 94 13.05 -11.25 4.26
CA GLU A 94 13.70 -10.08 4.84
C GLU A 94 12.83 -8.83 4.64
N LEU A 95 12.31 -8.63 3.44
CA LEU A 95 11.45 -7.51 3.09
C LEU A 95 10.15 -7.51 3.91
N VAL A 96 9.52 -8.67 4.06
CA VAL A 96 8.32 -8.85 4.91
C VAL A 96 8.64 -8.56 6.38
N ALA A 97 9.74 -9.10 6.90
CA ALA A 97 10.14 -8.89 8.29
C ALA A 97 10.43 -7.41 8.56
N GLN A 98 11.18 -6.77 7.68
CA GLN A 98 11.49 -5.35 7.79
C GLN A 98 10.25 -4.47 7.70
N GLY A 99 9.36 -4.75 6.74
CA GLY A 99 8.10 -4.03 6.59
C GLY A 99 7.22 -4.12 7.84
N LYS A 100 7.11 -5.29 8.45
CA LYS A 100 6.40 -5.45 9.73
C LYS A 100 7.06 -4.65 10.85
N THR A 101 8.37 -4.73 11.00
CA THR A 101 9.10 -3.96 12.03
C THR A 101 8.84 -2.46 11.90
N VAL A 102 8.84 -1.92 10.70
CA VAL A 102 8.56 -0.50 10.46
C VAL A 102 7.09 -0.16 10.79
N LEU A 103 6.14 -1.00 10.40
CA LEU A 103 4.71 -0.78 10.65
C LEU A 103 4.31 -0.97 12.11
N GLU A 104 4.92 -1.90 12.82
CA GLU A 104 4.69 -2.13 14.25
C GLU A 104 5.42 -1.11 15.15
N GLY A 105 6.46 -0.49 14.62
CA GLY A 105 7.28 0.52 15.30
C GLY A 105 6.91 1.94 14.91
N ALA A 106 7.74 2.52 14.07
CA ALA A 106 7.68 3.94 13.72
C ALA A 106 6.42 4.38 12.97
N LEU A 107 5.84 3.48 12.17
CA LEU A 107 4.60 3.74 11.44
C LEU A 107 3.36 3.12 12.12
N ALA A 108 3.45 2.71 13.38
CA ALA A 108 2.30 2.17 14.11
C ALA A 108 1.05 3.08 14.11
N PRO A 109 1.16 4.41 14.16
CA PRO A 109 0.00 5.28 14.01
C PRO A 109 -0.68 5.19 12.65
N LEU A 110 0.03 4.75 11.61
CA LEU A 110 -0.55 4.59 10.26
C LEU A 110 -1.54 3.43 10.22
N VAL A 111 -1.17 2.28 10.84
CA VAL A 111 -1.91 1.03 10.74
C VAL A 111 -2.53 0.69 12.09
N VAL A 112 -3.74 1.18 12.33
CA VAL A 112 -4.52 0.79 13.51
C VAL A 112 -5.40 -0.40 13.15
N LEU A 113 -5.19 -1.51 13.85
CA LEU A 113 -5.93 -2.76 13.68
C LEU A 113 -6.92 -2.96 14.83
N GLU A 114 -8.14 -3.35 14.51
CA GLU A 114 -9.10 -3.84 15.47
C GLU A 114 -8.82 -5.32 15.84
N PRO A 115 -9.34 -5.86 16.94
CA PRO A 115 -9.01 -7.22 17.40
C PRO A 115 -9.27 -8.34 16.39
N ASN A 116 -10.19 -8.12 15.46
CA ASN A 116 -10.54 -9.08 14.40
C ASN A 116 -9.85 -8.76 13.06
N GLU A 117 -8.93 -7.81 13.05
CA GLU A 117 -8.17 -7.41 11.87
C GLU A 117 -6.73 -7.92 11.94
N LYS A 118 -6.16 -8.23 10.80
CA LYS A 118 -4.75 -8.61 10.65
C LYS A 118 -4.14 -7.91 9.45
N LEU A 119 -2.85 -7.70 9.53
CA LEU A 119 -2.02 -7.22 8.43
C LEU A 119 -1.35 -8.41 7.77
N VAL A 120 -1.55 -8.57 6.47
CA VAL A 120 -1.00 -9.68 5.69
C VAL A 120 -0.21 -9.15 4.50
N ALA A 121 1.02 -9.61 4.33
CA ALA A 121 1.78 -9.33 3.13
C ALA A 121 1.15 -10.06 1.93
N ILE A 122 0.80 -9.31 0.89
CA ILE A 122 0.06 -9.86 -0.27
C ILE A 122 0.88 -9.92 -1.53
N ARG A 123 1.82 -9.01 -1.72
CA ARG A 123 2.75 -9.03 -2.85
C ARG A 123 4.01 -8.25 -2.58
N SER A 124 5.05 -8.57 -3.34
CA SER A 124 6.24 -7.76 -3.46
C SER A 124 6.58 -7.56 -4.94
N PHE A 125 7.23 -6.45 -5.23
CA PHE A 125 7.77 -6.16 -6.56
C PHE A 125 8.98 -5.25 -6.45
N GLN A 126 9.66 -5.04 -7.57
CA GLN A 126 10.83 -4.18 -7.63
C GLN A 126 10.57 -3.05 -8.60
N GLU A 127 10.91 -1.84 -8.18
CA GLU A 127 11.05 -0.72 -9.09
C GLU A 127 12.47 -0.78 -9.65
N VAL A 128 12.59 -0.79 -10.97
CA VAL A 128 13.88 -0.85 -11.66
C VAL A 128 14.16 0.44 -12.39
N ARG A 129 15.42 0.86 -12.35
CA ARG A 129 15.91 2.00 -13.11
C ARG A 129 16.70 1.49 -14.30
N GLY A 130 16.33 1.92 -15.49
CA GLY A 130 17.04 1.56 -16.72
C GLY A 130 17.77 2.76 -17.31
N VAL A 131 19.02 2.56 -17.69
CA VAL A 131 19.80 3.52 -18.51
C VAL A 131 19.66 3.13 -19.97
N ARG A 132 19.24 4.09 -20.80
CA ARG A 132 19.12 3.89 -22.25
C ARG A 132 20.08 4.80 -23.00
N ASN A 133 20.56 4.33 -24.15
CA ASN A 133 21.34 5.16 -25.06
C ASN A 133 20.42 6.07 -25.92
N ASN A 134 21.03 6.91 -26.73
CA ASN A 134 20.29 7.85 -27.59
C ASN A 134 19.40 7.16 -28.64
N SER A 135 19.64 5.87 -28.96
CA SER A 135 18.79 5.07 -29.84
C SER A 135 17.65 4.35 -29.07
N GLY A 136 17.54 4.52 -27.76
CA GLY A 136 16.52 3.90 -26.91
C GLY A 136 16.87 2.48 -26.44
N ALA A 137 18.04 1.94 -26.81
CA ALA A 137 18.47 0.62 -26.34
C ALA A 137 18.83 0.65 -24.85
N LEU A 138 18.36 -0.33 -24.09
CA LEU A 138 18.66 -0.49 -22.67
C LEU A 138 20.14 -0.88 -22.50
N LEU A 139 20.90 -0.07 -21.78
CA LEU A 139 22.32 -0.29 -21.49
C LEU A 139 22.56 -0.96 -20.15
N ALA A 140 21.79 -0.58 -19.16
CA ALA A 140 21.86 -1.12 -17.80
C ALA A 140 20.50 -1.07 -17.14
N GLU A 141 20.27 -1.98 -16.22
CA GLU A 141 19.08 -2.04 -15.38
C GLU A 141 19.52 -2.35 -13.95
N THR A 142 18.97 -1.60 -12.99
CA THR A 142 19.29 -1.77 -11.58
C THR A 142 18.03 -1.65 -10.73
N ILE A 143 17.99 -2.37 -9.62
CA ILE A 143 16.90 -2.28 -8.66
C ILE A 143 17.05 -0.97 -7.90
N ALA A 144 16.06 -0.10 -8.02
CA ALA A 144 16.01 1.17 -7.28
C ALA A 144 15.31 0.99 -5.94
N VAL A 145 14.17 0.30 -5.93
CA VAL A 145 13.32 0.11 -4.74
C VAL A 145 12.77 -1.30 -4.70
N ASN A 146 12.86 -1.95 -3.53
CA ASN A 146 12.15 -3.19 -3.23
C ASN A 146 10.85 -2.83 -2.51
N VAL A 147 9.71 -3.17 -3.09
CA VAL A 147 8.40 -2.81 -2.57
C VAL A 147 7.70 -4.03 -1.97
N ILE A 148 7.12 -3.86 -0.80
CA ILE A 148 6.21 -4.82 -0.16
C ILE A 148 4.86 -4.17 0.08
N GLU A 149 3.80 -4.86 -0.29
CA GLU A 149 2.43 -4.42 -0.05
C GLU A 149 1.79 -5.33 1.01
N PHE A 150 1.21 -4.68 2.01
CA PHE A 150 0.40 -5.30 3.03
C PHE A 150 -1.06 -4.92 2.82
N ALA A 151 -1.94 -5.89 3.02
CA ALA A 151 -3.38 -5.65 3.04
C ALA A 151 -3.98 -6.05 4.38
N ARG A 152 -5.16 -5.49 4.64
CA ARG A 152 -5.98 -5.82 5.80
C ARG A 152 -6.79 -7.07 5.55
N THR A 153 -6.93 -7.89 6.58
CA THR A 153 -8.00 -8.89 6.66
C THR A 153 -8.91 -8.59 7.83
N VAL A 154 -10.19 -8.89 7.69
CA VAL A 154 -11.19 -8.82 8.76
C VAL A 154 -11.78 -10.21 8.93
N ASN A 155 -11.64 -10.82 10.11
CA ASN A 155 -12.00 -12.23 10.35
C ASN A 155 -11.36 -13.17 9.31
N ASP A 156 -10.09 -12.95 8.99
CA ASP A 156 -9.32 -13.67 7.96
C ASP A 156 -9.83 -13.51 6.51
N ILE A 157 -10.77 -12.58 6.27
CA ILE A 157 -11.25 -12.24 4.93
C ILE A 157 -10.50 -11.00 4.44
N PRO A 158 -9.82 -11.06 3.28
CA PRO A 158 -9.13 -9.90 2.73
C PRO A 158 -10.09 -8.76 2.42
N VAL A 159 -9.74 -7.55 2.83
CA VAL A 159 -10.42 -6.32 2.41
C VAL A 159 -9.68 -5.80 1.18
N LEU A 160 -10.35 -5.83 0.04
CA LEU A 160 -9.79 -5.37 -1.22
C LEU A 160 -10.29 -3.96 -1.55
N GLY A 161 -9.41 -3.16 -2.14
CA GLY A 161 -9.73 -1.81 -2.60
C GLY A 161 -9.22 -0.71 -1.69
N HIS A 162 -9.76 0.48 -1.90
CA HIS A 162 -9.34 1.68 -1.17
C HIS A 162 -9.57 1.56 0.34
N GLY A 163 -8.62 2.06 1.11
CA GLY A 163 -8.70 2.10 2.57
C GLY A 163 -8.16 0.86 3.29
N SER A 164 -7.45 -0.04 2.61
CA SER A 164 -7.08 -1.33 3.19
C SER A 164 -5.66 -1.80 2.88
N TYR A 165 -4.80 -0.96 2.32
CA TYR A 165 -3.44 -1.36 1.99
C TYR A 165 -2.38 -0.37 2.49
N VAL A 166 -1.17 -0.88 2.67
CA VAL A 166 0.05 -0.11 2.88
C VAL A 166 1.16 -0.72 2.03
N ARG A 167 1.81 0.12 1.23
CA ARG A 167 3.03 -0.21 0.49
C ARG A 167 4.22 0.45 1.16
N LEU A 168 5.27 -0.30 1.33
CA LEU A 168 6.56 0.19 1.80
C LEU A 168 7.62 -0.08 0.75
N GLY A 169 8.34 0.95 0.37
CA GLY A 169 9.49 0.85 -0.52
C GLY A 169 10.78 0.98 0.26
N PHE A 170 11.71 0.06 0.01
CA PHE A 170 13.03 0.05 0.61
C PHE A 170 14.10 0.09 -0.45
N SER A 171 15.15 0.87 -0.21
CA SER A 171 16.37 0.80 -1.02
C SER A 171 16.96 -0.62 -0.94
N PRO A 172 17.86 -1.01 -1.86
CA PRO A 172 18.54 -2.30 -1.77
C PRO A 172 19.31 -2.54 -0.47
N LEU A 173 19.66 -1.48 0.25
CA LEU A 173 20.30 -1.56 1.59
C LEU A 173 19.30 -1.47 2.75
N GLY A 174 18.01 -1.56 2.49
CA GLY A 174 16.98 -1.60 3.50
C GLY A 174 16.58 -0.24 4.11
N GLN A 175 16.97 0.88 3.51
CA GLN A 175 16.48 2.19 3.95
C GLN A 175 15.07 2.41 3.44
N LEU A 176 14.18 2.99 4.28
CA LEU A 176 12.82 3.35 3.87
C LEU A 176 12.87 4.50 2.86
N VAL A 177 12.35 4.27 1.67
CA VAL A 177 12.33 5.20 0.54
C VAL A 177 10.94 5.74 0.27
N SER A 178 9.92 4.90 0.48
CA SER A 178 8.54 5.30 0.23
C SER A 178 7.56 4.59 1.15
N VAL A 179 6.47 5.28 1.43
CA VAL A 179 5.26 4.77 2.08
C VAL A 179 4.08 5.26 1.27
N ASP A 180 3.26 4.36 0.78
CA ASP A 180 1.97 4.68 0.15
C ASP A 180 0.91 3.90 0.91
N ALA A 181 0.05 4.61 1.62
CA ALA A 181 -0.97 3.99 2.44
C ALA A 181 -2.34 4.60 2.18
N ASP A 182 -3.29 3.74 1.93
CA ASP A 182 -4.71 4.04 1.96
C ASP A 182 -5.32 3.18 3.08
N TRP A 183 -5.44 3.76 4.29
CA TRP A 183 -5.78 3.03 5.50
C TRP A 183 -6.93 3.68 6.25
N SER A 184 -8.13 3.27 5.91
CA SER A 184 -9.35 3.71 6.59
C SER A 184 -9.65 2.87 7.82
N ARG A 185 -10.32 3.46 8.80
CA ARG A 185 -10.96 2.69 9.86
C ARG A 185 -12.30 2.14 9.36
N TYR A 186 -12.63 0.92 9.76
CA TYR A 186 -13.90 0.30 9.44
C TYR A 186 -14.69 -0.03 10.70
N LYS A 187 -15.98 0.10 10.60
CA LYS A 187 -16.93 -0.43 11.58
C LYS A 187 -17.68 -1.60 10.97
N VAL A 188 -17.67 -2.73 11.66
CA VAL A 188 -18.49 -3.88 11.27
C VAL A 188 -19.96 -3.54 11.48
N LEU A 189 -20.79 -3.75 10.47
CA LEU A 189 -22.25 -3.57 10.51
C LEU A 189 -22.91 -4.95 10.68
N PRO A 190 -23.18 -5.41 11.91
CA PRO A 190 -23.62 -6.79 12.16
C PRO A 190 -24.99 -7.13 11.55
N ALA A 191 -25.83 -6.12 11.38
CA ALA A 191 -27.15 -6.28 10.76
C ALA A 191 -27.11 -6.33 9.22
N GLN A 192 -26.00 -5.92 8.62
CA GLN A 192 -25.83 -5.94 7.17
C GLN A 192 -24.83 -7.03 6.80
N ARG A 193 -25.22 -7.89 5.89
CA ARG A 193 -24.39 -8.99 5.43
C ARG A 193 -24.44 -9.07 3.91
N PHE A 194 -23.30 -9.44 3.30
CA PHE A 194 -23.19 -9.71 1.89
C PHE A 194 -22.98 -11.20 1.68
N THR A 195 -23.65 -11.76 0.68
CA THR A 195 -23.33 -13.11 0.23
C THR A 195 -22.04 -13.08 -0.59
N VAL A 196 -21.10 -13.90 -0.21
CA VAL A 196 -19.88 -14.08 -1.00
C VAL A 196 -20.25 -14.74 -2.32
N ALA A 197 -19.82 -14.15 -3.44
CA ALA A 197 -20.04 -14.75 -4.74
C ALA A 197 -19.29 -16.08 -4.84
N THR A 198 -20.01 -17.13 -5.20
CA THR A 198 -19.36 -18.44 -5.49
C THR A 198 -18.59 -18.34 -6.81
N PRO A 199 -17.61 -19.25 -7.07
CA PRO A 199 -16.93 -19.31 -8.36
C PRO A 199 -17.89 -19.41 -9.54
N GLN A 200 -19.00 -20.14 -9.40
CA GLN A 200 -20.04 -20.24 -10.42
C GLN A 200 -20.74 -18.90 -10.65
N THR A 201 -21.11 -18.18 -9.57
CA THR A 201 -21.73 -16.84 -9.68
C THR A 201 -20.78 -15.84 -10.32
N MET A 202 -19.49 -15.92 -10.01
CA MET A 202 -18.47 -15.07 -10.63
C MET A 202 -18.33 -15.36 -12.12
N ALA A 203 -18.28 -16.62 -12.52
CA ALA A 203 -18.21 -17.01 -13.93
C ALA A 203 -19.42 -16.50 -14.74
N VAL A 204 -20.63 -16.54 -14.15
CA VAL A 204 -21.83 -15.98 -14.78
C VAL A 204 -21.72 -14.45 -14.94
N ARG A 205 -21.22 -13.75 -13.90
CA ARG A 205 -21.01 -12.30 -13.98
C ARG A 205 -19.95 -11.91 -15.01
N GLU A 206 -18.86 -12.64 -15.08
CA GLU A 206 -17.85 -12.43 -16.13
C GLU A 206 -18.42 -12.62 -17.53
N GLY A 207 -19.20 -13.67 -17.72
CA GLY A 207 -19.90 -13.92 -19.00
C GLY A 207 -20.83 -12.76 -19.37
N ALA A 208 -21.58 -12.22 -18.40
CA ALA A 208 -22.46 -11.09 -18.61
C ALA A 208 -21.70 -9.79 -18.96
N ILE A 209 -20.59 -9.51 -18.25
CA ILE A 209 -19.72 -8.35 -18.55
C ILE A 209 -19.13 -8.47 -19.95
N ARG A 210 -18.63 -9.63 -20.33
CA ARG A 210 -18.11 -9.88 -21.68
C ARG A 210 -19.15 -9.64 -22.76
N ALA A 211 -20.36 -10.15 -22.56
CA ALA A 211 -21.48 -9.98 -23.49
C ALA A 211 -21.89 -8.50 -23.61
N GLN A 212 -21.95 -7.77 -22.49
CA GLN A 212 -22.40 -6.38 -22.44
C GLN A 212 -21.38 -5.40 -23.06
N PHE A 213 -20.09 -5.63 -22.83
CA PHE A 213 -19.04 -4.68 -23.20
C PHE A 213 -18.15 -5.15 -24.35
N GLY A 214 -18.40 -6.34 -24.92
CA GLY A 214 -17.60 -6.90 -26.02
C GLY A 214 -16.13 -7.15 -25.64
N VAL A 215 -15.84 -7.38 -24.36
CA VAL A 215 -14.48 -7.50 -23.84
C VAL A 215 -13.93 -8.89 -24.09
N PRO A 216 -12.69 -9.04 -24.66
CA PRO A 216 -12.06 -10.34 -24.87
C PRO A 216 -11.88 -11.12 -23.56
N ALA A 217 -11.92 -12.45 -23.64
CA ALA A 217 -11.76 -13.33 -22.48
C ALA A 217 -10.46 -13.10 -21.70
N SER A 218 -9.40 -12.63 -22.37
CA SER A 218 -8.11 -12.29 -21.75
C SER A 218 -8.12 -11.03 -20.86
N MET A 219 -9.14 -10.19 -20.98
CA MET A 219 -9.26 -8.93 -20.22
C MET A 219 -10.16 -9.03 -18.99
N VAL A 220 -10.89 -10.12 -18.83
CA VAL A 220 -11.79 -10.35 -17.69
C VAL A 220 -11.33 -11.65 -17.01
N THR A 221 -10.47 -11.51 -16.04
CA THR A 221 -10.06 -12.63 -15.17
C THR A 221 -10.39 -12.27 -13.74
N SER A 222 -11.31 -12.98 -13.11
CA SER A 222 -11.39 -13.00 -11.66
C SER A 222 -10.34 -13.99 -11.14
N ARG A 223 -9.35 -13.47 -10.43
CA ARG A 223 -8.40 -14.31 -9.71
C ARG A 223 -8.90 -14.50 -8.29
N PHE A 224 -9.26 -15.72 -7.95
CA PHE A 224 -9.26 -16.19 -6.58
C PHE A 224 -7.85 -16.73 -6.31
N GLU A 225 -6.99 -15.89 -5.76
CA GLU A 225 -5.72 -16.34 -5.19
C GLU A 225 -5.88 -16.53 -3.68
#